data_962a10cfc7700f3108853a6f91a949c5
#
_entry.id   962a10cfc7700f3108853a6f91a949c5
#
_cell.length_a   1.000
_cell.length_b   1.000
_cell.length_c   1.000
_cell.angle_alpha   90.00
_cell.angle_beta   90.00
_cell.angle_gamma   90.00
#
_symmetry.space_group_name_H-M   'P 1'
#
loop_
_entity.id
_entity.type
_entity.pdbx_description
1 polymer ?
#
loop_
_entity_poly.entity_id
_entity_poly.type
_entity_poly.pdbx_seq_one_letter_code
_entity_poly.pdbx_strand_id
1 'polypeptide(L)'
;MYIFGSTLSSQVNPDWQTYIMIALYFIILLGIGYYGYKQATSNLSEYMLGGRNIGPWVTALSAGASDMSGWMIMGLPGEVYSTGLSAAWLSIGLTLGAWINYLLVAPRLRLHTEIAGDAITLPDFFKNRLDDKSNLIKIISGGIIVVFFTLYTHAGFVSGGKLFDSAFGLDYRLGLLLVAVIVIAYTFFGGYLAVSITDFFQGVIMLIAMIMVPIVVMLKLNGLDTFHTVAELKPTNLDLFKGTTVIGIISFFAWGLGYFGQPHILVRFMSIKSIKLFPFTRRIGITWMAVGLIGAVLVGLLGIAFVPAQGVEIKDPETLFVLMGQILFHPLVGGFLLAAILAAIMSTISSQLLVTSSSLTEDFYKLIRGKKANTEKHEKEFVLVGRLSVILVAIVAIGIAWSPNDTILNLVGNAWAGFGASFGPLVILTLYWKGLTRTGAISGMVAGALTVILWIVFAHPLGEKYEFFTLYEIVPGFIVSLLVTLIVSKFTKKPDTYVIDEMNEVKRRLKLNE
;
A
#
# COMPACT_ATOMS: atom_id res chain seq x y z
N MET A 1 -46.34 10.25 12.96
CA MET A 1 -47.18 9.27 12.25
C MET A 1 -46.25 8.44 11.36
N TYR A 2 -45.88 7.29 11.85
CA TYR A 2 -44.89 6.39 11.24
C TYR A 2 -45.63 5.37 10.38
N ILE A 3 -45.32 5.32 9.11
CA ILE A 3 -45.55 4.17 8.25
C ILE A 3 -44.24 3.92 7.53
N PHE A 4 -43.62 2.76 7.80
CA PHE A 4 -43.13 1.84 6.78
C PHE A 4 -42.20 0.79 7.42
N GLY A 5 -42.83 -0.32 7.84
CA GLY A 5 -42.11 -1.57 7.89
C GLY A 5 -42.05 -2.13 6.47
N SER A 6 -40.91 -2.06 5.85
CA SER A 6 -40.55 -2.94 4.75
C SER A 6 -39.06 -3.27 4.96
N THR A 7 -38.79 -4.54 5.09
CA THR A 7 -37.48 -5.15 5.03
C THR A 7 -36.79 -4.70 3.73
N LEU A 8 -36.06 -3.58 3.82
CA LEU A 8 -35.20 -3.09 2.74
C LEU A 8 -33.93 -3.93 2.72
N SER A 9 -33.97 -5.08 2.07
CA SER A 9 -32.86 -5.54 1.25
C SER A 9 -32.79 -4.62 0.02
N SER A 10 -32.62 -3.32 0.23
CA SER A 10 -32.60 -2.36 -0.85
C SER A 10 -31.16 -2.23 -1.36
N GLN A 11 -30.86 -2.95 -2.43
CA GLN A 11 -29.93 -2.45 -3.42
C GLN A 11 -30.45 -1.06 -3.81
N VAL A 12 -29.78 -0.01 -3.32
CA VAL A 12 -30.02 1.35 -3.80
C VAL A 12 -29.45 1.37 -5.21
N ASN A 13 -30.34 1.24 -6.23
CA ASN A 13 -29.90 1.37 -7.61
C ASN A 13 -29.34 2.78 -7.79
N PRO A 14 -28.05 2.92 -8.16
CA PRO A 14 -27.46 4.23 -8.32
C PRO A 14 -28.17 5.03 -9.43
N ASP A 15 -28.46 6.29 -9.15
CA ASP A 15 -28.99 7.22 -10.15
C ASP A 15 -27.97 7.48 -11.27
N TRP A 16 -28.45 7.90 -12.44
CA TRP A 16 -27.62 8.23 -13.61
C TRP A 16 -26.52 9.25 -13.29
N GLN A 17 -26.74 10.13 -12.31
CA GLN A 17 -25.77 11.11 -11.83
C GLN A 17 -24.53 10.46 -11.18
N THR A 18 -24.72 9.34 -10.48
CA THR A 18 -23.61 8.53 -9.92
C THR A 18 -22.73 8.00 -11.04
N TYR A 19 -23.33 7.47 -12.11
CA TYR A 19 -22.58 6.96 -13.26
C TYR A 19 -21.82 8.06 -14.00
N ILE A 20 -22.37 9.27 -14.11
CA ILE A 20 -21.67 10.42 -14.70
C ILE A 20 -20.40 10.76 -13.90
N MET A 21 -20.48 10.79 -12.56
CA MET A 21 -19.30 11.11 -11.74
C MET A 21 -18.21 10.06 -11.86
N ILE A 22 -18.57 8.79 -11.92
CA ILE A 22 -17.61 7.70 -12.13
C ILE A 22 -17.01 7.76 -13.54
N ALA A 23 -17.82 8.01 -14.56
CA ALA A 23 -17.33 8.18 -15.93
C ALA A 23 -16.37 9.37 -16.04
N LEU A 24 -16.70 10.50 -15.40
CA LEU A 24 -15.82 11.68 -15.34
C LEU A 24 -14.48 11.34 -14.67
N TYR A 25 -14.51 10.61 -13.54
CA TYR A 25 -13.30 10.14 -12.87
C TYR A 25 -12.42 9.31 -13.81
N PHE A 26 -12.99 8.33 -14.52
CA PHE A 26 -12.23 7.51 -15.46
C PHE A 26 -11.68 8.29 -16.65
N ILE A 27 -12.45 9.24 -17.20
CA ILE A 27 -11.99 10.13 -18.28
C ILE A 27 -10.77 10.94 -17.82
N ILE A 28 -10.79 11.48 -16.61
CA ILE A 28 -9.66 12.22 -16.04
C ILE A 28 -8.43 11.31 -15.90
N LEU A 29 -8.60 10.10 -15.35
CA LEU A 29 -7.51 9.14 -15.21
C LEU A 29 -6.88 8.75 -16.55
N LEU A 30 -7.69 8.43 -17.53
CA LEU A 30 -7.22 8.08 -18.88
C LEU A 30 -6.51 9.26 -19.54
N GLY A 31 -7.01 10.50 -19.33
CA GLY A 31 -6.37 11.73 -19.79
C GLY A 31 -4.96 11.92 -19.19
N ILE A 32 -4.82 11.70 -17.87
CA ILE A 32 -3.53 11.76 -17.18
C ILE A 32 -2.61 10.63 -17.67
N GLY A 33 -3.14 9.42 -17.83
CA GLY A 33 -2.41 8.27 -18.39
C GLY A 33 -1.85 8.57 -19.79
N TYR A 34 -2.65 9.20 -20.66
CA TYR A 34 -2.23 9.61 -21.99
C TYR A 34 -1.16 10.73 -21.95
N TYR A 35 -1.31 11.69 -21.04
CA TYR A 35 -0.29 12.72 -20.82
C TYR A 35 1.04 12.09 -20.39
N GLY A 36 1.01 11.18 -19.41
CA GLY A 36 2.20 10.46 -18.96
C GLY A 36 2.84 9.60 -20.08
N TYR A 37 2.02 8.97 -20.91
CA TYR A 37 2.50 8.23 -22.09
C TYR A 37 3.35 9.10 -23.03
N LYS A 38 2.93 10.33 -23.27
CA LYS A 38 3.69 11.27 -24.12
C LYS A 38 5.03 11.70 -23.51
N GLN A 39 5.12 11.71 -22.19
CA GLN A 39 6.32 12.15 -21.45
C GLN A 39 7.32 10.99 -21.20
N ALA A 40 6.82 9.77 -20.98
CA ALA A 40 7.60 8.62 -20.48
C ALA A 40 8.10 7.68 -21.59
N THR A 41 8.57 8.18 -22.72
CA THR A 41 8.74 7.34 -23.92
C THR A 41 10.15 6.93 -24.26
N SER A 42 11.21 7.45 -23.61
CA SER A 42 12.56 7.34 -24.15
C SER A 42 13.40 6.24 -23.55
N ASN A 43 13.31 5.98 -22.24
CA ASN A 43 14.16 4.97 -21.60
C ASN A 43 13.51 4.30 -20.39
N LEU A 44 14.11 3.19 -19.95
CA LEU A 44 13.60 2.37 -18.87
C LEU A 44 13.59 3.11 -17.52
N SER A 45 14.59 3.95 -17.23
CA SER A 45 14.68 4.73 -16.01
C SER A 45 13.54 5.75 -15.91
N GLU A 46 13.15 6.40 -16.99
CA GLU A 46 11.98 7.27 -17.03
C GLU A 46 10.69 6.50 -16.84
N TYR A 47 10.56 5.35 -17.52
CA TYR A 47 9.37 4.50 -17.39
C TYR A 47 9.19 3.94 -15.98
N MET A 48 10.29 3.57 -15.28
CA MET A 48 10.23 2.87 -13.99
C MET A 48 10.43 3.77 -12.76
N LEU A 49 11.09 4.95 -12.91
CA LEU A 49 11.47 5.81 -11.79
C LEU A 49 11.22 7.31 -12.05
N GLY A 50 10.66 7.67 -13.21
CA GLY A 50 10.39 9.07 -13.55
C GLY A 50 11.66 9.93 -13.64
N GLY A 51 12.81 9.35 -13.99
CA GLY A 51 14.09 10.05 -14.15
C GLY A 51 14.58 10.75 -12.87
N ARG A 52 14.13 10.34 -11.68
CA ARG A 52 14.42 10.98 -10.36
C ARG A 52 14.10 12.48 -10.32
N ASN A 53 13.03 12.90 -10.97
CA ASN A 53 12.65 14.31 -11.09
C ASN A 53 11.25 14.62 -10.54
N ILE A 54 10.77 13.85 -9.58
CA ILE A 54 9.44 14.01 -8.99
C ILE A 54 9.46 15.10 -7.91
N GLY A 55 8.48 16.00 -7.98
CA GLY A 55 8.32 17.08 -7.00
C GLY A 55 7.77 16.61 -5.65
N PRO A 56 7.89 17.42 -4.58
CA PRO A 56 7.59 17.00 -3.21
C PRO A 56 6.10 16.69 -2.97
N TRP A 57 5.18 17.42 -3.58
CA TRP A 57 3.75 17.18 -3.47
C TRP A 57 3.34 15.84 -4.07
N VAL A 58 3.81 15.59 -5.30
CA VAL A 58 3.52 14.33 -6.00
C VAL A 58 4.17 13.16 -5.26
N THR A 59 5.42 13.29 -4.81
CA THR A 59 6.10 12.25 -4.02
C THR A 59 5.33 11.93 -2.73
N ALA A 60 4.87 12.96 -1.99
CA ALA A 60 4.16 12.77 -0.73
C ALA A 60 2.82 12.04 -0.91
N LEU A 61 1.98 12.55 -1.83
CA LEU A 61 0.66 11.98 -2.04
C LEU A 61 0.73 10.65 -2.79
N SER A 62 1.66 10.49 -3.75
CA SER A 62 1.86 9.21 -4.41
C SER A 62 2.35 8.13 -3.44
N ALA A 63 3.26 8.46 -2.51
CA ALA A 63 3.68 7.52 -1.48
C ALA A 63 2.50 7.10 -0.58
N GLY A 64 1.66 8.07 -0.16
CA GLY A 64 0.47 7.80 0.65
C GLY A 64 -0.63 7.06 -0.13
N ALA A 65 -1.02 7.55 -1.30
CA ALA A 65 -2.10 6.96 -2.09
C ALA A 65 -1.75 5.57 -2.67
N SER A 66 -0.46 5.29 -2.92
CA SER A 66 -0.04 3.95 -3.34
C SER A 66 -0.08 2.91 -2.23
N ASP A 67 -0.11 3.33 -0.98
CA ASP A 67 -0.22 2.52 0.22
C ASP A 67 -1.67 2.38 0.69
N MET A 68 -2.38 3.50 0.79
CA MET A 68 -3.74 3.62 1.31
C MET A 68 -4.77 3.13 0.29
N SER A 69 -4.93 1.81 0.17
CA SER A 69 -5.84 1.15 -0.76
C SER A 69 -7.28 1.06 -0.22
N GLY A 70 -8.07 0.17 -0.77
CA GLY A 70 -9.40 -0.18 -0.24
C GLY A 70 -9.41 -0.53 1.24
N TRP A 71 -8.30 -1.00 1.83
CA TRP A 71 -8.22 -1.27 3.25
C TRP A 71 -8.43 -0.02 4.11
N MET A 72 -7.98 1.16 3.66
CA MET A 72 -8.16 2.40 4.43
C MET A 72 -9.60 2.89 4.41
N ILE A 73 -10.29 2.81 3.26
CA ILE A 73 -11.65 3.37 3.10
C ILE A 73 -12.73 2.36 3.45
N MET A 74 -12.46 1.07 3.29
CA MET A 74 -13.40 -0.02 3.53
C MET A 74 -12.97 -0.88 4.72
N GLY A 75 -11.77 -1.44 4.71
CA GLY A 75 -11.28 -2.38 5.72
C GLY A 75 -11.17 -1.78 7.12
N LEU A 76 -10.45 -0.68 7.29
CA LEU A 76 -10.27 -0.04 8.60
C LEU A 76 -11.58 0.46 9.21
N PRO A 77 -12.48 1.16 8.49
CA PRO A 77 -13.79 1.48 9.04
C PRO A 77 -14.60 0.26 9.44
N GLY A 78 -14.55 -0.83 8.67
CA GLY A 78 -15.21 -2.09 9.00
C GLY A 78 -14.65 -2.73 10.25
N GLU A 79 -13.33 -2.73 10.42
CA GLU A 79 -12.67 -3.22 11.63
C GLU A 79 -13.05 -2.39 12.87
N VAL A 80 -13.01 -1.05 12.77
CA VAL A 80 -13.42 -0.15 13.86
C VAL A 80 -14.91 -0.31 14.19
N TYR A 81 -15.77 -0.50 13.22
CA TYR A 81 -17.19 -0.76 13.44
C TYR A 81 -17.41 -2.05 14.26
N SER A 82 -16.59 -3.07 14.00
CA SER A 82 -16.67 -4.38 14.66
C SER A 82 -16.03 -4.38 16.05
N THR A 83 -14.78 -3.89 16.17
CA THR A 83 -13.94 -4.00 17.37
C THR A 83 -13.87 -2.71 18.21
N GLY A 84 -14.28 -1.57 17.64
CA GLY A 84 -14.24 -0.26 18.29
C GLY A 84 -12.92 0.47 18.13
N LEU A 85 -12.68 1.45 19.01
CA LEU A 85 -11.54 2.36 18.98
C LEU A 85 -10.18 1.65 19.14
N SER A 86 -10.16 0.43 19.68
CA SER A 86 -8.93 -0.36 19.80
C SER A 86 -8.25 -0.63 18.44
N ALA A 87 -9.01 -0.73 17.35
CA ALA A 87 -8.44 -0.83 16.00
C ALA A 87 -7.65 0.42 15.57
N ALA A 88 -7.83 1.57 16.22
CA ALA A 88 -7.05 2.79 15.95
C ALA A 88 -5.55 2.63 16.25
N TRP A 89 -5.13 1.60 17.00
CA TRP A 89 -3.71 1.26 17.17
C TRP A 89 -3.03 0.96 15.86
N LEU A 90 -3.75 0.42 14.87
CA LEU A 90 -3.27 0.27 13.49
C LEU A 90 -2.91 1.64 12.88
N SER A 91 -3.81 2.62 12.99
CA SER A 91 -3.58 3.99 12.47
C SER A 91 -2.42 4.69 13.16
N ILE A 92 -2.29 4.52 14.48
CA ILE A 92 -1.19 5.06 15.28
C ILE A 92 0.14 4.43 14.85
N GLY A 93 0.19 3.10 14.75
CA GLY A 93 1.38 2.36 14.34
C GLY A 93 1.84 2.75 12.92
N LEU A 94 0.93 2.79 11.97
CA LEU A 94 1.21 3.20 10.59
C LEU A 94 1.74 4.64 10.52
N THR A 95 1.06 5.59 11.16
CA THR A 95 1.48 7.01 11.13
C THR A 95 2.88 7.18 11.73
N LEU A 96 3.17 6.52 12.84
CA LEU A 96 4.48 6.55 13.48
C LEU A 96 5.55 5.86 12.61
N GLY A 97 5.24 4.68 12.06
CA GLY A 97 6.13 3.94 11.16
C GLY A 97 6.48 4.75 9.91
N ALA A 98 5.49 5.35 9.26
CA ALA A 98 5.72 6.23 8.12
C ALA A 98 6.57 7.45 8.48
N TRP A 99 6.28 8.10 9.61
CA TRP A 99 7.06 9.26 10.07
C TRP A 99 8.53 8.91 10.29
N ILE A 100 8.80 7.79 10.96
CA ILE A 100 10.18 7.30 11.18
C ILE A 100 10.84 6.92 9.85
N ASN A 101 10.10 6.30 8.92
CA ASN A 101 10.59 5.93 7.60
C ASN A 101 11.03 7.16 6.79
N TYR A 102 10.23 8.24 6.79
CA TYR A 102 10.61 9.52 6.17
C TYR A 102 11.85 10.17 6.82
N LEU A 103 12.05 9.99 8.14
CA LEU A 103 13.21 10.55 8.85
C LEU A 103 14.49 9.74 8.59
N LEU A 104 14.40 8.43 8.76
CA LEU A 104 15.57 7.57 8.80
C LEU A 104 15.91 6.98 7.43
N VAL A 105 14.91 6.55 6.65
CA VAL A 105 15.15 5.80 5.42
C VAL A 105 15.21 6.72 4.22
N ALA A 106 14.24 7.58 4.03
CA ALA A 106 14.02 8.29 2.77
C ALA A 106 15.24 9.08 2.27
N PRO A 107 15.87 9.98 3.04
CA PRO A 107 17.01 10.76 2.56
C PRO A 107 18.24 9.89 2.27
N ARG A 108 18.49 8.87 3.12
CA ARG A 108 19.62 7.96 2.94
C ARG A 108 19.43 7.07 1.73
N LEU A 109 18.24 6.51 1.55
CA LEU A 109 17.91 5.65 0.42
C LEU A 109 18.06 6.41 -0.90
N ARG A 110 17.54 7.64 -0.97
CA ARG A 110 17.65 8.49 -2.17
C ARG A 110 19.10 8.70 -2.61
N LEU A 111 19.97 9.09 -1.67
CA LEU A 111 21.39 9.29 -1.95
C LEU A 111 22.12 7.98 -2.23
N HIS A 112 21.86 6.96 -1.42
CA HIS A 112 22.59 5.71 -1.52
C HIS A 112 22.29 4.97 -2.83
N THR A 113 21.04 4.99 -3.31
CA THR A 113 20.70 4.40 -4.60
C THR A 113 21.36 5.12 -5.78
N GLU A 114 21.58 6.44 -5.67
CA GLU A 114 22.30 7.23 -6.67
C GLU A 114 23.79 6.89 -6.68
N ILE A 115 24.43 6.81 -5.51
CA ILE A 115 25.85 6.49 -5.36
C ILE A 115 26.13 5.03 -5.73
N ALA A 116 25.28 4.10 -5.34
CA ALA A 116 25.41 2.68 -5.63
C ALA A 116 24.95 2.33 -7.06
N GLY A 117 25.57 2.95 -8.05
CA GLY A 117 25.39 2.65 -9.47
C GLY A 117 24.08 3.13 -10.08
N ASP A 118 23.46 4.20 -9.52
CA ASP A 118 22.18 4.77 -9.96
C ASP A 118 21.06 3.72 -10.10
N ALA A 119 20.95 2.88 -9.06
CA ALA A 119 20.01 1.76 -9.03
C ALA A 119 18.56 2.22 -9.16
N ILE A 120 17.81 1.66 -10.11
CA ILE A 120 16.41 2.02 -10.39
C ILE A 120 15.40 1.12 -9.68
N THR A 121 15.82 -0.05 -9.17
CA THR A 121 15.01 -0.95 -8.35
C THR A 121 15.68 -1.21 -7.00
N LEU A 122 14.91 -1.66 -6.00
CA LEU A 122 15.49 -2.08 -4.72
C LEU A 122 16.39 -3.33 -4.85
N PRO A 123 16.02 -4.37 -5.63
CA PRO A 123 16.90 -5.50 -5.89
C PRO A 123 18.24 -5.09 -6.49
N ASP A 124 18.23 -4.15 -7.44
CA ASP A 124 19.46 -3.62 -8.05
C ASP A 124 20.30 -2.83 -7.04
N PHE A 125 19.65 -2.03 -6.19
CA PHE A 125 20.32 -1.35 -5.07
C PHE A 125 20.99 -2.32 -4.11
N PHE A 126 20.29 -3.37 -3.66
CA PHE A 126 20.87 -4.36 -2.75
C PHE A 126 22.06 -5.10 -3.39
N LYS A 127 21.93 -5.48 -4.66
CA LYS A 127 23.02 -6.10 -5.41
C LYS A 127 24.27 -5.20 -5.46
N ASN A 128 24.09 -3.95 -5.90
CA ASN A 128 25.19 -3.01 -6.06
C ASN A 128 25.83 -2.69 -4.71
N ARG A 129 25.01 -2.38 -3.69
CA ARG A 129 25.44 -2.04 -2.33
C ARG A 129 26.21 -3.18 -1.64
N LEU A 130 25.93 -4.44 -1.95
CA LEU A 130 26.57 -5.62 -1.33
C LEU A 130 27.56 -6.34 -2.26
N ASP A 131 27.92 -5.73 -3.38
CA ASP A 131 28.82 -6.27 -4.42
C ASP A 131 28.46 -7.74 -4.81
N ASP A 132 27.17 -7.99 -5.03
CA ASP A 132 26.76 -9.33 -5.42
C ASP A 132 27.00 -9.60 -6.91
N LYS A 133 28.17 -10.18 -7.22
CA LYS A 133 28.55 -10.57 -8.58
C LYS A 133 27.76 -11.76 -9.11
N SER A 134 27.08 -12.52 -8.23
CA SER A 134 26.27 -13.67 -8.61
C SER A 134 24.85 -13.32 -9.04
N ASN A 135 24.39 -12.11 -8.77
CA ASN A 135 23.01 -11.63 -8.93
C ASN A 135 21.98 -12.40 -8.04
N LEU A 136 22.42 -13.18 -7.08
CA LEU A 136 21.51 -13.99 -6.24
C LEU A 136 20.60 -13.13 -5.37
N ILE A 137 21.13 -12.01 -4.81
CA ILE A 137 20.31 -11.03 -4.08
C ILE A 137 19.22 -10.47 -5.00
N LYS A 138 19.60 -10.10 -6.22
CA LYS A 138 18.69 -9.51 -7.20
C LYS A 138 17.55 -10.48 -7.56
N ILE A 139 17.88 -11.76 -7.78
CA ILE A 139 16.90 -12.81 -8.09
C ILE A 139 15.96 -13.08 -6.91
N ILE A 140 16.49 -13.23 -5.69
CA ILE A 140 15.68 -13.55 -4.51
C ILE A 140 14.78 -12.37 -4.14
N SER A 141 15.32 -11.16 -4.05
CA SER A 141 14.52 -9.98 -3.73
C SER A 141 13.47 -9.67 -4.80
N GLY A 142 13.83 -9.81 -6.08
CA GLY A 142 12.87 -9.70 -7.19
C GLY A 142 11.76 -10.75 -7.11
N GLY A 143 12.10 -12.01 -6.78
CA GLY A 143 11.12 -13.08 -6.56
C GLY A 143 10.16 -12.78 -5.43
N ILE A 144 10.66 -12.29 -4.30
CA ILE A 144 9.83 -11.84 -3.15
C ILE A 144 8.88 -10.71 -3.59
N ILE A 145 9.37 -9.73 -4.36
CA ILE A 145 8.55 -8.64 -4.90
C ILE A 145 7.41 -9.19 -5.76
N VAL A 146 7.72 -10.08 -6.69
CA VAL A 146 6.70 -10.65 -7.59
C VAL A 146 5.62 -11.40 -6.81
N VAL A 147 6.01 -12.25 -5.85
CA VAL A 147 5.07 -13.04 -5.05
C VAL A 147 4.16 -12.13 -4.20
N PHE A 148 4.74 -11.31 -3.34
CA PHE A 148 3.92 -10.53 -2.39
C PHE A 148 3.13 -9.40 -3.06
N PHE A 149 3.63 -8.78 -4.13
CA PHE A 149 2.79 -7.83 -4.86
C PHE A 149 1.69 -8.48 -5.69
N THR A 150 1.88 -9.69 -6.19
CA THR A 150 0.76 -10.42 -6.81
C THR A 150 -0.34 -10.68 -5.78
N LEU A 151 0.01 -11.07 -4.55
CA LEU A 151 -0.93 -11.23 -3.45
C LEU A 151 -1.56 -9.90 -3.01
N TYR A 152 -0.79 -8.81 -2.98
CA TYR A 152 -1.34 -7.50 -2.62
C TYR A 152 -2.26 -6.94 -3.72
N THR A 153 -1.89 -7.10 -4.99
CA THR A 153 -2.71 -6.71 -6.14
C THR A 153 -4.04 -7.48 -6.16
N HIS A 154 -4.02 -8.76 -5.83
CA HIS A 154 -5.21 -9.58 -5.64
C HIS A 154 -6.17 -8.96 -4.60
N ALA A 155 -5.68 -8.52 -3.44
CA ALA A 155 -6.49 -7.86 -2.41
C ALA A 155 -7.15 -6.57 -2.94
N GLY A 156 -6.45 -5.81 -3.80
CA GLY A 156 -7.01 -4.67 -4.50
C GLY A 156 -8.16 -5.04 -5.44
N PHE A 157 -8.01 -6.12 -6.21
CA PHE A 157 -9.10 -6.60 -7.08
C PHE A 157 -10.29 -7.12 -6.30
N VAL A 158 -10.07 -7.78 -5.13
CA VAL A 158 -11.15 -8.16 -4.20
C VAL A 158 -11.91 -6.92 -3.73
N SER A 159 -11.19 -5.85 -3.35
CA SER A 159 -11.81 -4.57 -2.96
C SER A 159 -12.69 -3.99 -4.07
N GLY A 160 -12.20 -4.04 -5.31
CA GLY A 160 -12.96 -3.59 -6.50
C GLY A 160 -14.22 -4.40 -6.73
N GLY A 161 -14.13 -5.73 -6.65
CA GLY A 161 -15.28 -6.63 -6.76
C GLY A 161 -16.35 -6.36 -5.70
N LYS A 162 -15.95 -6.27 -4.43
CA LYS A 162 -16.84 -5.93 -3.31
C LYS A 162 -17.48 -4.54 -3.47
N LEU A 163 -16.74 -3.56 -3.97
CA LEU A 163 -17.27 -2.22 -4.24
C LEU A 163 -18.40 -2.26 -5.26
N PHE A 164 -18.18 -2.89 -6.42
CA PHE A 164 -19.18 -2.93 -7.46
C PHE A 164 -20.41 -3.79 -7.09
N ASP A 165 -20.21 -4.88 -6.35
CA ASP A 165 -21.30 -5.68 -5.81
C ASP A 165 -22.15 -4.87 -4.82
N SER A 166 -21.52 -4.24 -3.82
CA SER A 166 -22.21 -3.48 -2.77
C SER A 166 -22.85 -2.18 -3.26
N ALA A 167 -22.19 -1.45 -4.20
CA ALA A 167 -22.65 -0.15 -4.66
C ALA A 167 -23.64 -0.22 -5.81
N PHE A 168 -23.53 -1.22 -6.69
CA PHE A 168 -24.29 -1.31 -7.94
C PHE A 168 -25.10 -2.60 -8.09
N GLY A 169 -24.97 -3.55 -7.15
CA GLY A 169 -25.57 -4.87 -7.28
C GLY A 169 -25.04 -5.68 -8.48
N LEU A 170 -23.86 -5.33 -8.99
CA LEU A 170 -23.22 -6.07 -10.07
C LEU A 170 -22.59 -7.35 -9.54
N ASP A 171 -22.52 -8.35 -10.40
CA ASP A 171 -21.75 -9.56 -10.07
C ASP A 171 -20.32 -9.18 -9.68
N TYR A 172 -19.83 -9.75 -8.58
CA TYR A 172 -18.51 -9.49 -8.01
C TYR A 172 -17.39 -9.62 -9.06
N ARG A 173 -17.44 -10.65 -9.92
CA ARG A 173 -16.41 -10.92 -10.93
C ARG A 173 -16.42 -9.88 -12.03
N LEU A 174 -17.61 -9.39 -12.40
CA LEU A 174 -17.74 -8.31 -13.37
C LEU A 174 -17.12 -7.00 -12.81
N GLY A 175 -17.41 -6.67 -11.56
CA GLY A 175 -16.81 -5.51 -10.87
C GLY A 175 -15.28 -5.60 -10.80
N LEU A 176 -14.76 -6.76 -10.44
CA LEU A 176 -13.32 -7.06 -10.41
C LEU A 176 -12.68 -6.85 -11.79
N LEU A 177 -13.30 -7.38 -12.86
CA LEU A 177 -12.78 -7.23 -14.23
C LEU A 177 -12.82 -5.79 -14.72
N LEU A 178 -13.86 -5.02 -14.39
CA LEU A 178 -13.95 -3.60 -14.74
C LEU A 178 -12.79 -2.81 -14.14
N VAL A 179 -12.52 -2.98 -12.84
CA VAL A 179 -11.36 -2.34 -12.19
C VAL A 179 -10.06 -2.78 -12.85
N ALA A 180 -9.89 -4.07 -13.10
CA ALA A 180 -8.68 -4.62 -13.69
C ALA A 180 -8.39 -4.01 -15.08
N VAL A 181 -9.38 -3.98 -15.98
CA VAL A 181 -9.21 -3.45 -17.34
C VAL A 181 -8.76 -1.99 -17.31
N ILE A 182 -9.37 -1.16 -16.45
CA ILE A 182 -9.08 0.26 -16.41
C ILE A 182 -7.68 0.49 -15.79
N VAL A 183 -7.35 -0.20 -14.70
CA VAL A 183 -6.01 -0.07 -14.07
C VAL A 183 -4.91 -0.51 -15.02
N ILE A 184 -5.08 -1.66 -15.66
CA ILE A 184 -4.13 -2.17 -16.65
C ILE A 184 -3.94 -1.15 -17.77
N ALA A 185 -5.03 -0.59 -18.31
CA ALA A 185 -4.97 0.32 -19.44
C ALA A 185 -4.08 1.54 -19.14
N TYR A 186 -4.32 2.29 -18.07
CA TYR A 186 -3.51 3.49 -17.82
C TYR A 186 -2.11 3.18 -17.28
N THR A 187 -1.92 2.07 -16.55
CA THR A 187 -0.60 1.64 -16.07
C THR A 187 0.30 1.18 -17.23
N PHE A 188 -0.26 0.40 -18.16
CA PHE A 188 0.43 -0.10 -19.33
C PHE A 188 1.01 1.02 -20.19
N PHE A 189 0.24 2.08 -20.42
CA PHE A 189 0.65 3.19 -21.26
C PHE A 189 1.50 4.22 -20.52
N GLY A 190 1.14 4.56 -19.28
CA GLY A 190 1.62 5.76 -18.61
C GLY A 190 2.95 5.65 -17.86
N GLY A 191 3.38 4.48 -17.42
CA GLY A 191 4.59 4.30 -16.62
C GLY A 191 4.56 5.05 -15.28
N TYR A 192 5.74 5.23 -14.66
CA TYR A 192 5.89 5.78 -13.30
C TYR A 192 5.37 7.22 -13.17
N LEU A 193 5.63 8.08 -14.15
CA LEU A 193 5.20 9.49 -14.08
C LEU A 193 3.68 9.59 -14.07
N ALA A 194 3.00 8.86 -14.97
CA ALA A 194 1.54 8.85 -15.01
C ALA A 194 0.94 8.30 -13.73
N VAL A 195 1.45 7.16 -13.23
CA VAL A 195 1.02 6.57 -11.96
C VAL A 195 1.21 7.57 -10.82
N SER A 196 2.35 8.25 -10.72
CA SER A 196 2.60 9.22 -9.66
C SER A 196 1.67 10.45 -9.72
N ILE A 197 1.34 10.93 -10.92
CA ILE A 197 0.41 12.05 -11.11
C ILE A 197 -1.03 11.61 -10.81
N THR A 198 -1.46 10.42 -11.27
CA THR A 198 -2.78 9.87 -10.93
C THR A 198 -2.92 9.68 -9.43
N ASP A 199 -1.90 9.12 -8.75
CA ASP A 199 -1.86 8.96 -7.29
C ASP A 199 -2.03 10.29 -6.56
N PHE A 200 -1.43 11.37 -7.06
CA PHE A 200 -1.61 12.70 -6.49
C PHE A 200 -3.08 13.13 -6.51
N PHE A 201 -3.77 13.04 -7.66
CA PHE A 201 -5.19 13.39 -7.78
C PHE A 201 -6.06 12.46 -6.95
N GLN A 202 -5.78 11.17 -7.00
CA GLN A 202 -6.49 10.15 -6.23
C GLN A 202 -6.34 10.39 -4.72
N GLY A 203 -5.13 10.74 -4.25
CA GLY A 203 -4.88 11.10 -2.87
C GLY A 203 -5.67 12.32 -2.40
N VAL A 204 -5.84 13.34 -3.26
CA VAL A 204 -6.69 14.50 -2.94
C VAL A 204 -8.16 14.10 -2.80
N ILE A 205 -8.68 13.31 -3.74
CA ILE A 205 -10.07 12.82 -3.72
C ILE A 205 -10.33 11.98 -2.46
N MET A 206 -9.42 11.08 -2.12
CA MET A 206 -9.50 10.23 -0.91
C MET A 206 -9.56 11.07 0.36
N LEU A 207 -8.70 12.08 0.49
CA LEU A 207 -8.66 12.95 1.67
C LEU A 207 -9.97 13.71 1.86
N ILE A 208 -10.51 14.28 0.76
CA ILE A 208 -11.81 14.99 0.79
C ILE A 208 -12.92 14.05 1.28
N ALA A 209 -12.97 12.83 0.75
CA ALA A 209 -13.98 11.84 1.12
C ALA A 209 -13.85 11.43 2.60
N MET A 210 -12.62 11.18 3.09
CA MET A 210 -12.37 10.79 4.47
C MET A 210 -12.69 11.90 5.49
N ILE A 211 -12.62 13.17 5.10
CA ILE A 211 -13.04 14.30 5.95
C ILE A 211 -14.54 14.51 5.88
N MET A 212 -15.11 14.46 4.67
CA MET A 212 -16.50 14.82 4.42
C MET A 212 -17.50 13.83 5.06
N VAL A 213 -17.27 12.53 4.91
CA VAL A 213 -18.23 11.51 5.37
C VAL A 213 -18.45 11.59 6.88
N PRO A 214 -17.44 11.51 7.76
CA PRO A 214 -17.67 11.56 9.19
C PRO A 214 -18.31 12.87 9.66
N ILE A 215 -17.96 14.01 9.03
CA ILE A 215 -18.57 15.31 9.36
C ILE A 215 -20.06 15.29 9.05
N VAL A 216 -20.45 14.82 7.86
CA VAL A 216 -21.88 14.78 7.46
C VAL A 216 -22.66 13.78 8.31
N VAL A 217 -22.08 12.63 8.64
CA VAL A 217 -22.70 11.66 9.55
C VAL A 217 -22.98 12.30 10.92
N MET A 218 -21.98 12.98 11.52
CA MET A 218 -22.17 13.68 12.80
C MET A 218 -23.28 14.74 12.72
N LEU A 219 -23.30 15.55 11.66
CA LEU A 219 -24.32 16.59 11.48
C LEU A 219 -25.73 16.02 11.28
N LYS A 220 -25.85 14.85 10.68
CA LYS A 220 -27.15 14.17 10.44
C LYS A 220 -27.68 13.41 11.64
N LEU A 221 -26.80 12.97 12.52
CA LEU A 221 -27.15 12.41 13.82
C LEU A 221 -27.32 13.56 14.83
N ASN A 222 -26.71 13.49 15.99
CA ASN A 222 -26.85 14.50 17.05
C ASN A 222 -25.54 15.25 17.32
N GLY A 223 -24.69 15.48 16.30
CA GLY A 223 -23.39 16.11 16.49
C GLY A 223 -22.48 15.29 17.40
N LEU A 224 -21.89 15.91 18.40
CA LEU A 224 -21.01 15.23 19.35
C LEU A 224 -21.75 14.25 20.29
N ASP A 225 -23.07 14.43 20.50
CA ASP A 225 -23.87 13.50 21.31
C ASP A 225 -23.99 12.12 20.67
N THR A 226 -23.66 11.99 19.39
CA THR A 226 -23.54 10.69 18.72
C THR A 226 -22.57 9.75 19.43
N PHE A 227 -21.50 10.26 20.04
CA PHE A 227 -20.56 9.43 20.80
C PHE A 227 -21.19 8.90 22.11
N HIS A 228 -22.13 9.61 22.72
CA HIS A 228 -22.92 9.07 23.83
C HIS A 228 -23.78 7.89 23.35
N THR A 229 -24.43 8.03 22.20
CA THR A 229 -25.18 6.92 21.60
C THR A 229 -24.30 5.71 21.29
N VAL A 230 -23.07 5.93 20.78
CA VAL A 230 -22.10 4.84 20.58
C VAL A 230 -21.74 4.17 21.91
N ALA A 231 -21.51 4.96 22.98
CA ALA A 231 -21.21 4.44 24.32
C ALA A 231 -22.37 3.65 24.94
N GLU A 232 -23.60 4.06 24.67
CA GLU A 232 -24.81 3.34 25.12
C GLU A 232 -24.98 2.01 24.37
N LEU A 233 -24.78 2.01 23.05
CA LEU A 233 -24.94 0.81 22.23
C LEU A 233 -23.80 -0.20 22.42
N LYS A 234 -22.58 0.29 22.53
CA LYS A 234 -21.36 -0.52 22.71
C LYS A 234 -20.40 0.17 23.71
N PRO A 235 -20.55 -0.05 25.01
CA PRO A 235 -19.84 0.70 26.07
C PRO A 235 -18.31 0.61 25.99
N THR A 236 -17.76 -0.46 25.43
CA THR A 236 -16.31 -0.68 25.33
C THR A 236 -15.68 -0.08 24.07
N ASN A 237 -16.50 0.29 23.07
CA ASN A 237 -15.99 0.65 21.74
C ASN A 237 -15.37 2.05 21.64
N LEU A 238 -15.50 2.89 22.67
CA LEU A 238 -14.79 4.18 22.77
C LEU A 238 -13.48 4.11 23.58
N ASP A 239 -13.09 2.93 24.03
CA ASP A 239 -11.86 2.73 24.82
C ASP A 239 -10.76 2.13 23.91
N LEU A 240 -9.60 2.77 23.86
CA LEU A 240 -8.44 2.31 23.07
C LEU A 240 -7.87 0.95 23.51
N PHE A 241 -8.12 0.56 24.75
CA PHE A 241 -7.53 -0.63 25.36
C PHE A 241 -8.53 -1.77 25.56
N LYS A 242 -9.81 -1.53 25.27
CA LYS A 242 -10.88 -2.52 25.34
C LYS A 242 -11.32 -2.95 23.94
N GLY A 243 -11.92 -4.13 23.86
CA GLY A 243 -12.37 -4.69 22.56
C GLY A 243 -11.30 -5.52 21.85
N THR A 244 -10.05 -5.51 22.34
CA THR A 244 -8.97 -6.38 21.84
C THR A 244 -8.04 -6.77 22.99
N THR A 245 -7.16 -7.74 22.76
CA THR A 245 -6.15 -8.21 23.73
C THR A 245 -4.87 -7.40 23.62
N VAL A 246 -3.93 -7.58 24.55
CA VAL A 246 -2.59 -6.98 24.46
C VAL A 246 -1.87 -7.45 23.18
N ILE A 247 -2.04 -8.71 22.79
CA ILE A 247 -1.50 -9.23 21.54
C ILE A 247 -2.15 -8.56 20.34
N GLY A 248 -3.44 -8.31 20.38
CA GLY A 248 -4.15 -7.54 19.35
C GLY A 248 -3.65 -6.10 19.22
N ILE A 249 -3.40 -5.40 20.34
CA ILE A 249 -2.80 -4.06 20.33
C ILE A 249 -1.41 -4.08 19.68
N ILE A 250 -0.55 -5.03 20.08
CA ILE A 250 0.78 -5.19 19.49
C ILE A 250 0.67 -5.48 17.99
N SER A 251 -0.28 -6.33 17.59
CA SER A 251 -0.51 -6.70 16.20
C SER A 251 -0.93 -5.49 15.35
N PHE A 252 -1.89 -4.70 15.80
CA PHE A 252 -2.29 -3.48 15.11
C PHE A 252 -1.16 -2.45 15.03
N PHE A 253 -0.47 -2.20 16.13
CA PHE A 253 0.62 -1.24 16.17
C PHE A 253 1.80 -1.64 15.28
N ALA A 254 2.08 -2.95 15.18
CA ALA A 254 3.19 -3.50 14.41
C ALA A 254 3.05 -3.32 12.88
N TRP A 255 1.86 -2.92 12.37
CA TRP A 255 1.71 -2.54 10.95
C TRP A 255 2.71 -1.46 10.55
N GLY A 256 3.10 -0.58 11.48
CA GLY A 256 4.12 0.44 11.25
C GLY A 256 5.49 -0.09 10.83
N LEU A 257 5.85 -1.31 11.23
CA LEU A 257 7.10 -1.96 10.82
C LEU A 257 7.16 -2.21 9.31
N GLY A 258 6.01 -2.38 8.68
CA GLY A 258 5.92 -2.63 7.24
C GLY A 258 6.50 -1.50 6.39
N TYR A 259 6.41 -0.24 6.83
CA TYR A 259 6.91 0.91 6.06
C TYR A 259 8.38 0.81 5.66
N PHE A 260 9.20 0.19 6.48
CA PHE A 260 10.62 0.04 6.20
C PHE A 260 10.92 -0.91 5.05
N GLY A 261 9.95 -1.77 4.69
CA GLY A 261 10.12 -2.81 3.69
C GLY A 261 9.25 -2.72 2.44
N GLN A 262 8.38 -1.70 2.28
CA GLN A 262 7.43 -1.61 1.17
C GLN A 262 8.07 -1.06 -0.12
N PRO A 263 8.31 -1.86 -1.16
CA PRO A 263 9.03 -1.40 -2.35
C PRO A 263 8.32 -0.26 -3.08
N HIS A 264 6.99 -0.28 -3.16
CA HIS A 264 6.22 0.76 -3.84
C HIS A 264 6.29 2.12 -3.14
N ILE A 265 6.48 2.17 -1.83
CA ILE A 265 6.71 3.41 -1.06
C ILE A 265 8.18 3.84 -1.21
N LEU A 266 9.11 2.91 -1.03
CA LEU A 266 10.54 3.20 -1.07
C LEU A 266 10.99 3.73 -2.43
N VAL A 267 10.40 3.26 -3.54
CA VAL A 267 10.69 3.77 -4.88
C VAL A 267 10.27 5.25 -5.04
N ARG A 268 9.24 5.73 -4.33
CA ARG A 268 8.88 7.15 -4.31
C ARG A 268 9.96 8.00 -3.67
N PHE A 269 10.62 7.50 -2.64
CA PHE A 269 11.78 8.17 -2.05
C PHE A 269 12.97 8.20 -3.00
N MET A 270 13.19 7.12 -3.75
CA MET A 270 14.25 7.07 -4.76
C MET A 270 14.02 8.05 -5.91
N SER A 271 12.78 8.37 -6.24
CA SER A 271 12.39 9.20 -7.39
C SER A 271 12.37 10.71 -7.14
N ILE A 272 12.43 11.17 -5.89
CA ILE A 272 12.35 12.59 -5.55
C ILE A 272 13.54 13.37 -6.13
N LYS A 273 13.27 14.58 -6.63
CA LYS A 273 14.26 15.44 -7.28
C LYS A 273 15.46 15.79 -6.40
N SER A 274 15.26 16.02 -5.11
CA SER A 274 16.31 16.44 -4.18
C SER A 274 16.00 15.99 -2.75
N ILE A 275 17.05 15.60 -2.02
CA ILE A 275 16.93 15.23 -0.59
C ILE A 275 16.50 16.41 0.28
N LYS A 276 16.80 17.65 -0.09
CA LYS A 276 16.38 18.88 0.62
C LYS A 276 14.86 19.04 0.69
N LEU A 277 14.13 18.35 -0.17
CA LEU A 277 12.66 18.39 -0.21
C LEU A 277 12.00 17.46 0.81
N PHE A 278 12.72 16.50 1.40
CA PHE A 278 12.13 15.53 2.33
C PHE A 278 11.46 16.13 3.57
N PRO A 279 11.99 17.16 4.24
CA PRO A 279 11.28 17.76 5.37
C PRO A 279 9.90 18.28 5.00
N PHE A 280 9.77 18.89 3.82
CA PHE A 280 8.49 19.38 3.30
C PHE A 280 7.59 18.22 2.85
N THR A 281 8.12 17.29 2.07
CA THR A 281 7.42 16.06 1.62
C THR A 281 6.85 15.28 2.79
N ARG A 282 7.63 15.08 3.86
CA ARG A 282 7.20 14.42 5.09
C ARG A 282 6.02 15.11 5.75
N ARG A 283 6.07 16.45 5.89
CA ARG A 283 4.97 17.20 6.51
C ARG A 283 3.67 16.98 5.74
N ILE A 284 3.71 17.08 4.41
CA ILE A 284 2.54 16.83 3.57
C ILE A 284 2.05 15.39 3.73
N GLY A 285 2.94 14.40 3.53
CA GLY A 285 2.56 12.99 3.53
C GLY A 285 2.01 12.51 4.87
N ILE A 286 2.67 12.87 5.97
CA ILE A 286 2.22 12.46 7.32
C ILE A 286 0.94 13.18 7.73
N THR A 287 0.77 14.48 7.42
CA THR A 287 -0.48 15.19 7.70
C THR A 287 -1.64 14.58 6.91
N TRP A 288 -1.45 14.34 5.61
CA TRP A 288 -2.43 13.70 4.75
C TRP A 288 -2.85 12.33 5.29
N MET A 289 -1.87 11.50 5.66
CA MET A 289 -2.06 10.17 6.21
C MET A 289 -2.81 10.20 7.55
N ALA A 290 -2.35 11.03 8.49
CA ALA A 290 -2.97 11.11 9.82
C ALA A 290 -4.43 11.56 9.73
N VAL A 291 -4.73 12.59 8.91
CA VAL A 291 -6.09 13.09 8.71
C VAL A 291 -6.97 12.02 8.05
N GLY A 292 -6.46 11.34 7.02
CA GLY A 292 -7.20 10.25 6.35
C GLY A 292 -7.52 9.09 7.29
N LEU A 293 -6.55 8.65 8.09
CA LEU A 293 -6.73 7.56 9.07
C LEU A 293 -7.67 7.94 10.21
N ILE A 294 -7.61 9.19 10.71
CA ILE A 294 -8.59 9.70 11.69
C ILE A 294 -9.99 9.66 11.08
N GLY A 295 -10.14 10.09 9.81
CA GLY A 295 -11.41 10.01 9.09
C GLY A 295 -11.94 8.58 9.00
N ALA A 296 -11.09 7.61 8.66
CA ALA A 296 -11.46 6.20 8.58
C ALA A 296 -11.92 5.62 9.94
N VAL A 297 -11.21 5.94 11.02
CA VAL A 297 -11.59 5.55 12.38
C VAL A 297 -12.95 6.18 12.77
N LEU A 298 -13.14 7.47 12.47
CA LEU A 298 -14.40 8.15 12.75
C LEU A 298 -15.57 7.55 11.96
N VAL A 299 -15.38 7.19 10.70
CA VAL A 299 -16.42 6.49 9.90
C VAL A 299 -16.84 5.20 10.58
N GLY A 300 -15.89 4.37 11.04
CA GLY A 300 -16.20 3.13 11.74
C GLY A 300 -16.95 3.35 13.05
N LEU A 301 -16.48 4.28 13.90
CA LEU A 301 -17.13 4.58 15.18
C LEU A 301 -18.54 5.15 15.01
N LEU A 302 -18.71 6.12 14.10
CA LEU A 302 -20.00 6.72 13.83
C LEU A 302 -20.97 5.74 13.19
N GLY A 303 -20.47 4.72 12.48
CA GLY A 303 -21.24 3.62 11.92
C GLY A 303 -22.04 2.86 12.96
N ILE A 304 -21.49 2.72 14.18
CA ILE A 304 -22.15 2.01 15.30
C ILE A 304 -23.49 2.67 15.66
N ALA A 305 -23.56 4.00 15.63
CA ALA A 305 -24.80 4.74 15.88
C ALA A 305 -25.63 4.91 14.59
N PHE A 306 -24.98 5.08 13.43
CA PHE A 306 -25.64 5.36 12.16
C PHE A 306 -26.48 4.18 11.65
N VAL A 307 -25.92 2.97 11.64
CA VAL A 307 -26.58 1.78 11.08
C VAL A 307 -27.92 1.49 11.76
N PRO A 308 -28.00 1.43 13.12
CA PRO A 308 -29.29 1.25 13.81
C PRO A 308 -30.24 2.43 13.60
N ALA A 309 -29.72 3.68 13.57
CA ALA A 309 -30.55 4.87 13.37
C ALA A 309 -31.25 4.90 12.00
N GLN A 310 -30.67 4.25 10.98
CA GLN A 310 -31.30 4.09 9.66
C GLN A 310 -32.20 2.86 9.55
N GLY A 311 -32.25 2.00 10.56
CA GLY A 311 -33.02 0.75 10.53
C GLY A 311 -32.54 -0.26 9.49
N VAL A 312 -31.27 -0.19 9.12
CA VAL A 312 -30.63 -1.10 8.14
C VAL A 312 -29.72 -2.09 8.86
N GLU A 313 -29.46 -3.22 8.21
CA GLU A 313 -28.51 -4.22 8.67
C GLU A 313 -27.33 -4.27 7.70
N ILE A 314 -26.11 -4.28 8.23
CA ILE A 314 -24.87 -4.41 7.45
C ILE A 314 -24.36 -5.85 7.57
N LYS A 315 -24.24 -6.54 6.43
CA LYS A 315 -23.75 -7.93 6.38
C LYS A 315 -22.23 -8.00 6.36
N ASP A 316 -21.60 -7.13 5.59
CA ASP A 316 -20.14 -6.99 5.51
C ASP A 316 -19.74 -5.61 6.03
N PRO A 317 -19.10 -5.53 7.22
CA PRO A 317 -18.65 -4.26 7.81
C PRO A 317 -17.74 -3.45 6.88
N GLU A 318 -17.00 -4.09 5.98
CA GLU A 318 -16.14 -3.40 5.00
C GLU A 318 -16.93 -2.57 3.98
N THR A 319 -18.25 -2.76 3.87
CA THR A 319 -19.12 -1.95 2.99
C THR A 319 -19.73 -0.72 3.68
N LEU A 320 -19.38 -0.45 4.95
CA LEU A 320 -19.94 0.63 5.75
C LEU A 320 -19.82 2.01 5.09
N PHE A 321 -18.65 2.33 4.54
CA PHE A 321 -18.43 3.62 3.85
C PHE A 321 -19.32 3.77 2.61
N VAL A 322 -19.49 2.70 1.84
CA VAL A 322 -20.39 2.66 0.67
C VAL A 322 -21.83 2.94 1.10
N LEU A 323 -22.30 2.24 2.14
CA LEU A 323 -23.65 2.40 2.69
C LEU A 323 -23.91 3.84 3.14
N MET A 324 -22.98 4.44 3.90
CA MET A 324 -23.10 5.83 4.33
C MET A 324 -23.12 6.79 3.14
N GLY A 325 -22.27 6.57 2.15
CA GLY A 325 -22.23 7.37 0.92
C GLY A 325 -23.53 7.37 0.15
N GLN A 326 -24.19 6.21 0.07
CA GLN A 326 -25.45 6.06 -0.66
C GLN A 326 -26.66 6.64 0.09
N ILE A 327 -26.71 6.52 1.42
CA ILE A 327 -27.86 6.96 2.22
C ILE A 327 -27.83 8.47 2.49
N LEU A 328 -26.64 9.03 2.74
CA LEU A 328 -26.53 10.39 3.26
C LEU A 328 -26.41 11.47 2.20
N PHE A 329 -25.96 11.12 1.03
CA PHE A 329 -25.53 12.11 0.06
C PHE A 329 -26.42 12.11 -1.20
N HIS A 330 -26.52 13.30 -1.83
CA HIS A 330 -27.08 13.42 -3.15
C HIS A 330 -26.31 12.54 -4.16
N PRO A 331 -26.94 11.91 -5.15
CA PRO A 331 -26.31 10.96 -6.08
C PRO A 331 -25.00 11.42 -6.73
N LEU A 332 -24.84 12.71 -7.06
CA LEU A 332 -23.58 13.27 -7.56
C LEU A 332 -22.44 13.15 -6.52
N VAL A 333 -22.74 13.48 -5.27
CA VAL A 333 -21.75 13.39 -4.18
C VAL A 333 -21.49 11.92 -3.83
N GLY A 334 -22.53 11.08 -3.82
CA GLY A 334 -22.39 9.63 -3.69
C GLY A 334 -21.47 9.05 -4.76
N GLY A 335 -21.64 9.47 -6.02
CA GLY A 335 -20.74 9.09 -7.12
C GLY A 335 -19.30 9.55 -6.92
N PHE A 336 -19.09 10.76 -6.37
CA PHE A 336 -17.74 11.24 -5.97
C PHE A 336 -17.14 10.37 -4.87
N LEU A 337 -17.92 9.94 -3.87
CA LEU A 337 -17.45 9.06 -2.79
C LEU A 337 -17.10 7.67 -3.33
N LEU A 338 -17.87 7.12 -4.25
CA LEU A 338 -17.53 5.86 -4.94
C LEU A 338 -16.27 6.01 -5.78
N ALA A 339 -16.09 7.16 -6.46
CA ALA A 339 -14.85 7.47 -7.16
C ALA A 339 -13.65 7.57 -6.19
N ALA A 340 -13.84 8.03 -4.95
CA ALA A 340 -12.78 8.06 -3.94
C ALA A 340 -12.36 6.64 -3.50
N ILE A 341 -13.31 5.70 -3.37
CA ILE A 341 -12.99 4.29 -3.11
C ILE A 341 -12.23 3.68 -4.28
N LEU A 342 -12.70 3.93 -5.51
CA LEU A 342 -11.99 3.50 -6.73
C LEU A 342 -10.58 4.11 -6.80
N ALA A 343 -10.43 5.38 -6.41
CA ALA A 343 -9.14 6.06 -6.34
C ALA A 343 -8.17 5.33 -5.42
N ALA A 344 -8.62 4.97 -4.21
CA ALA A 344 -7.81 4.22 -3.24
C ALA A 344 -7.39 2.83 -3.77
N ILE A 345 -8.32 2.10 -4.38
CA ILE A 345 -8.07 0.77 -4.93
C ILE A 345 -7.09 0.86 -6.10
N MET A 346 -7.35 1.76 -7.05
CA MET A 346 -6.63 1.81 -8.32
C MET A 346 -5.23 2.39 -8.20
N SER A 347 -5.00 3.39 -7.32
CA SER A 347 -3.67 3.96 -7.06
C SER A 347 -2.70 2.90 -6.52
N THR A 348 -3.19 2.05 -5.64
CA THR A 348 -2.38 0.99 -5.06
C THR A 348 -2.09 -0.11 -6.08
N ILE A 349 -3.10 -0.62 -6.78
CA ILE A 349 -2.92 -1.67 -7.80
C ILE A 349 -1.94 -1.21 -8.88
N SER A 350 -2.09 0.00 -9.44
CA SER A 350 -1.20 0.50 -10.48
C SER A 350 0.25 0.60 -10.02
N SER A 351 0.45 1.03 -8.79
CA SER A 351 1.78 1.13 -8.18
C SER A 351 2.44 -0.22 -7.95
N GLN A 352 1.67 -1.21 -7.51
CA GLN A 352 2.14 -2.58 -7.31
C GLN A 352 2.46 -3.27 -8.64
N LEU A 353 1.58 -3.14 -9.63
CA LEU A 353 1.81 -3.66 -10.98
C LEU A 353 3.06 -3.05 -11.61
N LEU A 354 3.28 -1.75 -11.45
CA LEU A 354 4.45 -1.07 -12.00
C LEU A 354 5.74 -1.55 -11.33
N VAL A 355 5.80 -1.64 -10.01
CA VAL A 355 7.01 -2.11 -9.29
C VAL A 355 7.28 -3.58 -9.59
N THR A 356 6.26 -4.41 -9.66
CA THR A 356 6.42 -5.83 -10.04
C THR A 356 6.92 -5.97 -11.48
N SER A 357 6.37 -5.18 -12.40
CA SER A 357 6.82 -5.19 -13.80
C SER A 357 8.25 -4.68 -13.93
N SER A 358 8.64 -3.69 -13.11
CA SER A 358 10.01 -3.20 -13.04
C SER A 358 10.96 -4.29 -12.60
N SER A 359 10.59 -5.06 -11.58
CA SER A 359 11.39 -6.18 -11.10
C SER A 359 11.48 -7.30 -12.16
N LEU A 360 10.38 -7.67 -12.79
CA LEU A 360 10.40 -8.67 -13.87
C LEU A 360 11.28 -8.26 -15.05
N THR A 361 11.32 -6.97 -15.39
CA THR A 361 12.11 -6.47 -16.51
C THR A 361 13.57 -6.27 -16.14
N GLU A 362 13.83 -5.48 -15.09
CA GLU A 362 15.17 -5.08 -14.68
C GLU A 362 15.93 -6.22 -14.01
N ASP A 363 15.23 -6.94 -13.10
CA ASP A 363 15.89 -7.90 -12.23
C ASP A 363 15.94 -9.31 -12.82
N PHE A 364 15.02 -9.67 -13.72
CA PHE A 364 15.01 -10.99 -14.39
C PHE A 364 15.30 -10.92 -15.87
N TYR A 365 14.56 -10.14 -16.67
CA TYR A 365 14.68 -10.17 -18.12
C TYR A 365 16.04 -9.66 -18.60
N LYS A 366 16.51 -8.51 -18.07
CA LYS A 366 17.86 -8.00 -18.38
C LYS A 366 18.96 -8.97 -17.97
N LEU A 367 18.77 -9.71 -16.86
CA LEU A 367 19.72 -10.70 -16.41
C LEU A 367 19.86 -11.85 -17.42
N ILE A 368 18.73 -12.35 -17.94
CA ILE A 368 18.70 -13.41 -18.98
C ILE A 368 19.35 -12.93 -20.28
N ARG A 369 19.11 -11.68 -20.66
CA ARG A 369 19.70 -11.07 -21.87
C ARG A 369 21.22 -10.90 -21.78
N GLY A 370 21.78 -10.74 -20.57
CA GLY A 370 23.21 -10.61 -20.32
C GLY A 370 23.84 -9.36 -20.92
N LYS A 371 25.12 -9.42 -21.30
CA LYS A 371 25.90 -8.26 -21.80
C LYS A 371 25.35 -7.59 -23.07
N LYS A 372 24.46 -8.25 -23.81
CA LYS A 372 23.79 -7.68 -24.99
C LYS A 372 22.70 -6.65 -24.62
N ALA A 373 22.39 -6.51 -23.34
CA ALA A 373 21.33 -5.64 -22.83
C ALA A 373 21.67 -4.13 -22.82
N ASN A 374 22.92 -3.73 -23.01
CA ASN A 374 23.38 -2.36 -22.77
C ASN A 374 23.42 -1.48 -24.03
N THR A 375 22.51 -1.64 -24.98
CA THR A 375 22.44 -0.79 -26.19
C THR A 375 21.11 -0.04 -26.21
N GLU A 376 21.11 1.25 -26.59
CA GLU A 376 19.90 2.06 -26.81
C GLU A 376 18.83 1.35 -27.65
N LYS A 377 19.25 0.47 -28.56
CA LYS A 377 18.35 -0.35 -29.38
C LYS A 377 17.43 -1.26 -28.55
N HIS A 378 17.82 -1.67 -27.34
CA HIS A 378 17.05 -2.56 -26.47
C HIS A 378 16.15 -1.81 -25.46
N GLU A 379 16.29 -0.50 -25.31
CA GLU A 379 15.45 0.27 -24.37
C GLU A 379 13.94 0.11 -24.68
N LYS A 380 13.56 0.18 -25.95
CA LYS A 380 12.19 -0.04 -26.39
C LYS A 380 11.69 -1.47 -26.10
N GLU A 381 12.57 -2.47 -26.24
CA GLU A 381 12.28 -3.86 -25.90
C GLU A 381 12.01 -3.99 -24.41
N PHE A 382 12.82 -3.38 -23.54
CA PHE A 382 12.65 -3.43 -22.08
C PHE A 382 11.36 -2.74 -21.64
N VAL A 383 11.02 -1.59 -22.22
CA VAL A 383 9.73 -0.93 -21.95
C VAL A 383 8.57 -1.83 -22.38
N LEU A 384 8.65 -2.52 -23.52
CA LEU A 384 7.63 -3.46 -23.98
C LEU A 384 7.49 -4.65 -23.01
N VAL A 385 8.62 -5.23 -22.58
CA VAL A 385 8.61 -6.33 -21.58
C VAL A 385 7.99 -5.86 -20.28
N GLY A 386 8.31 -4.65 -19.80
CA GLY A 386 7.67 -4.06 -18.62
C GLY A 386 6.14 -3.98 -18.77
N ARG A 387 5.67 -3.48 -19.91
CA ARG A 387 4.24 -3.39 -20.21
C ARG A 387 3.56 -4.76 -20.24
N LEU A 388 4.17 -5.76 -20.87
CA LEU A 388 3.63 -7.12 -20.90
C LEU A 388 3.63 -7.77 -19.50
N SER A 389 4.62 -7.45 -18.68
CA SER A 389 4.68 -7.93 -17.28
C SER A 389 3.53 -7.38 -16.43
N VAL A 390 3.08 -6.13 -16.66
CA VAL A 390 1.87 -5.57 -16.00
C VAL A 390 0.66 -6.47 -16.28
N ILE A 391 0.45 -6.87 -17.54
CA ILE A 391 -0.67 -7.73 -17.92
C ILE A 391 -0.55 -9.10 -17.29
N LEU A 392 0.64 -9.71 -17.34
CA LEU A 392 0.89 -11.04 -16.77
C LEU A 392 0.58 -11.09 -15.28
N VAL A 393 1.11 -10.15 -14.51
CA VAL A 393 0.89 -10.08 -13.05
C VAL A 393 -0.60 -9.85 -12.74
N ALA A 394 -1.25 -8.96 -13.49
CA ALA A 394 -2.67 -8.70 -13.31
C ALA A 394 -3.53 -9.95 -13.57
N ILE A 395 -3.24 -10.73 -14.62
CA ILE A 395 -3.97 -11.98 -14.91
C ILE A 395 -3.83 -12.98 -13.75
N VAL A 396 -2.63 -13.15 -13.21
CA VAL A 396 -2.41 -14.05 -12.07
C VAL A 396 -3.17 -13.56 -10.83
N ALA A 397 -3.09 -12.25 -10.53
CA ALA A 397 -3.80 -11.65 -9.40
C ALA A 397 -5.33 -11.76 -9.53
N ILE A 398 -5.88 -11.58 -10.75
CA ILE A 398 -7.30 -11.79 -11.07
C ILE A 398 -7.69 -13.24 -10.80
N GLY A 399 -6.87 -14.19 -11.24
CA GLY A 399 -7.12 -15.61 -11.01
C GLY A 399 -7.23 -15.98 -9.54
N ILE A 400 -6.36 -15.40 -8.68
CA ILE A 400 -6.42 -15.57 -7.22
C ILE A 400 -7.66 -14.87 -6.64
N ALA A 401 -8.01 -13.67 -7.13
CA ALA A 401 -9.14 -12.88 -6.66
C ALA A 401 -10.51 -13.43 -7.11
N TRP A 402 -10.56 -14.46 -7.93
CA TRP A 402 -11.81 -14.94 -8.56
C TRP A 402 -12.87 -15.43 -7.56
N SER A 403 -12.42 -15.89 -6.39
CA SER A 403 -13.27 -16.33 -5.29
C SER A 403 -12.65 -15.85 -3.97
N PRO A 404 -13.05 -14.68 -3.46
CA PRO A 404 -12.47 -14.12 -2.23
C PRO A 404 -12.85 -14.99 -1.04
N ASN A 405 -11.90 -15.20 -0.14
CA ASN A 405 -12.04 -16.06 1.03
C ASN A 405 -11.73 -15.35 2.37
N ASP A 406 -11.45 -14.04 2.34
CA ASP A 406 -11.08 -13.28 3.52
C ASP A 406 -11.48 -11.80 3.41
N THR A 407 -11.29 -11.03 4.49
CA THR A 407 -11.49 -9.58 4.51
C THR A 407 -10.38 -8.86 3.71
N ILE A 408 -10.69 -7.66 3.21
CA ILE A 408 -9.72 -6.83 2.52
C ILE A 408 -8.52 -6.53 3.45
N LEU A 409 -8.81 -6.21 4.72
CA LEU A 409 -7.78 -5.87 5.69
C LEU A 409 -6.80 -7.03 5.92
N ASN A 410 -7.28 -8.26 6.08
CA ASN A 410 -6.44 -9.44 6.27
C ASN A 410 -5.60 -9.76 5.01
N LEU A 411 -6.23 -9.72 3.83
CA LEU A 411 -5.52 -9.98 2.57
C LEU A 411 -4.37 -8.99 2.33
N VAL A 412 -4.60 -7.72 2.64
CA VAL A 412 -3.56 -6.68 2.59
C VAL A 412 -2.52 -6.92 3.67
N GLY A 413 -2.94 -7.23 4.89
CA GLY A 413 -2.07 -7.50 6.04
C GLY A 413 -1.02 -8.57 5.74
N ASN A 414 -1.44 -9.69 5.18
CA ASN A 414 -0.56 -10.80 4.82
C ASN A 414 0.55 -10.38 3.83
N ALA A 415 0.21 -9.61 2.80
CA ALA A 415 1.20 -9.11 1.83
C ALA A 415 2.11 -8.04 2.45
N TRP A 416 1.53 -7.13 3.25
CA TRP A 416 2.24 -6.09 3.98
C TRP A 416 3.28 -6.67 4.93
N ALA A 417 2.92 -7.72 5.67
CA ALA A 417 3.82 -8.45 6.55
C ALA A 417 4.97 -9.11 5.79
N GLY A 418 4.66 -9.72 4.65
CA GLY A 418 5.67 -10.35 3.81
C GLY A 418 6.79 -9.40 3.39
N PHE A 419 6.44 -8.21 2.94
CA PHE A 419 7.42 -7.16 2.63
C PHE A 419 8.11 -6.59 3.87
N GLY A 420 7.34 -6.25 4.90
CA GLY A 420 7.86 -5.67 6.13
C GLY A 420 8.90 -6.57 6.79
N ALA A 421 8.63 -7.86 6.88
CA ALA A 421 9.54 -8.84 7.46
C ALA A 421 10.76 -9.14 6.57
N SER A 422 10.56 -9.25 5.24
CA SER A 422 11.66 -9.59 4.34
C SER A 422 12.62 -8.43 4.11
N PHE A 423 12.09 -7.24 3.86
CA PHE A 423 12.90 -6.09 3.46
C PHE A 423 13.12 -5.07 4.57
N GLY A 424 12.24 -4.95 5.57
CA GLY A 424 12.36 -3.93 6.61
C GLY A 424 13.71 -3.97 7.32
N PRO A 425 14.10 -5.08 7.97
CA PRO A 425 15.41 -5.22 8.58
C PRO A 425 16.55 -5.04 7.57
N LEU A 426 16.41 -5.57 6.36
CA LEU A 426 17.42 -5.47 5.31
C LEU A 426 17.65 -4.01 4.90
N VAL A 427 16.60 -3.23 4.65
CA VAL A 427 16.71 -1.81 4.28
C VAL A 427 17.40 -1.03 5.39
N ILE A 428 16.96 -1.20 6.64
CA ILE A 428 17.58 -0.51 7.78
C ILE A 428 19.06 -0.84 7.88
N LEU A 429 19.41 -2.13 7.88
CA LEU A 429 20.81 -2.55 8.01
C LEU A 429 21.66 -2.13 6.80
N THR A 430 21.12 -2.17 5.59
CA THR A 430 21.80 -1.71 4.37
C THR A 430 22.17 -0.24 4.44
N LEU A 431 21.33 0.59 5.03
CA LEU A 431 21.54 2.03 5.14
C LEU A 431 22.41 2.46 6.35
N TYR A 432 22.48 1.64 7.40
CA TYR A 432 23.10 2.05 8.66
C TYR A 432 24.25 1.18 9.13
N TRP A 433 24.28 -0.11 8.76
CA TRP A 433 25.25 -1.04 9.31
C TRP A 433 26.34 -1.45 8.33
N LYS A 434 27.57 -1.08 8.62
CA LYS A 434 28.76 -1.39 7.80
C LYS A 434 29.13 -2.87 7.80
N GLY A 435 28.65 -3.65 8.77
CA GLY A 435 28.94 -5.07 8.92
C GLY A 435 28.01 -5.99 8.13
N LEU A 436 27.01 -5.45 7.43
CA LEU A 436 26.07 -6.24 6.64
C LEU A 436 26.80 -6.94 5.50
N THR A 437 26.66 -8.27 5.43
CA THR A 437 27.26 -9.09 4.38
C THR A 437 26.19 -9.56 3.37
N ARG A 438 26.62 -9.92 2.16
CA ARG A 438 25.76 -10.48 1.13
C ARG A 438 24.99 -11.72 1.63
N THR A 439 25.70 -12.65 2.28
CA THR A 439 25.08 -13.88 2.79
C THR A 439 24.08 -13.59 3.89
N GLY A 440 24.42 -12.67 4.80
CA GLY A 440 23.50 -12.23 5.86
C GLY A 440 22.23 -11.61 5.31
N ALA A 441 22.36 -10.74 4.30
CA ALA A 441 21.22 -10.12 3.62
C ALA A 441 20.27 -11.14 2.99
N ILE A 442 20.81 -12.11 2.23
CA ILE A 442 20.03 -13.17 1.61
C ILE A 442 19.33 -14.02 2.66
N SER A 443 20.09 -14.49 3.66
CA SER A 443 19.55 -15.37 4.71
C SER A 443 18.43 -14.70 5.51
N GLY A 444 18.61 -13.42 5.88
CA GLY A 444 17.59 -12.68 6.62
C GLY A 444 16.33 -12.42 5.81
N MET A 445 16.47 -12.02 4.55
CA MET A 445 15.36 -11.79 3.62
C MET A 445 14.49 -13.06 3.45
N VAL A 446 15.15 -14.20 3.18
CA VAL A 446 14.49 -15.50 3.03
C VAL A 446 13.85 -15.96 4.35
N ALA A 447 14.57 -15.82 5.48
CA ALA A 447 14.05 -16.18 6.79
C ALA A 447 12.81 -15.35 7.16
N GLY A 448 12.81 -14.04 6.87
CA GLY A 448 11.64 -13.18 7.08
C GLY A 448 10.44 -13.62 6.27
N ALA A 449 10.62 -13.83 4.95
CA ALA A 449 9.55 -14.29 4.07
C ALA A 449 8.98 -15.66 4.52
N LEU A 450 9.84 -16.61 4.79
CA LEU A 450 9.44 -17.95 5.23
C LEU A 450 8.72 -17.90 6.58
N THR A 451 9.21 -17.10 7.53
CA THR A 451 8.55 -16.96 8.84
C THR A 451 7.12 -16.46 8.69
N VAL A 452 6.88 -15.44 7.86
CA VAL A 452 5.53 -14.93 7.59
C VAL A 452 4.64 -16.03 7.00
N ILE A 453 5.10 -16.71 5.96
CA ILE A 453 4.32 -17.77 5.31
C ILE A 453 4.01 -18.90 6.30
N LEU A 454 5.00 -19.36 7.04
CA LEU A 454 4.82 -20.44 8.03
C LEU A 454 3.89 -20.01 9.18
N TRP A 455 3.96 -18.73 9.59
CA TRP A 455 3.08 -18.20 10.63
C TRP A 455 1.62 -18.18 10.18
N ILE A 456 1.35 -17.71 8.96
CA ILE A 456 0.00 -17.70 8.39
C ILE A 456 -0.54 -19.14 8.25
N VAL A 457 0.27 -20.06 7.72
CA VAL A 457 -0.20 -21.42 7.39
C VAL A 457 -0.34 -22.31 8.63
N PHE A 458 0.59 -22.21 9.58
CA PHE A 458 0.68 -23.16 10.70
C PHE A 458 0.41 -22.56 12.08
N ALA A 459 0.76 -21.29 12.31
CA ALA A 459 0.61 -20.65 13.61
C ALA A 459 -0.80 -20.07 13.79
N HIS A 460 -1.32 -19.31 12.85
CA HIS A 460 -2.65 -18.71 12.96
C HIS A 460 -3.76 -19.73 13.23
N PRO A 461 -3.80 -20.92 12.60
CA PRO A 461 -4.78 -21.95 12.93
C PRO A 461 -4.72 -22.44 14.38
N LEU A 462 -3.58 -22.25 15.06
CA LEU A 462 -3.43 -22.57 16.48
C LEU A 462 -3.91 -21.42 17.39
N GLY A 463 -4.22 -20.27 16.85
CA GLY A 463 -4.66 -19.06 17.57
C GLY A 463 -5.95 -19.30 18.36
N GLU A 464 -6.86 -20.13 17.87
CA GLU A 464 -8.08 -20.53 18.61
C GLU A 464 -7.76 -21.19 19.96
N LYS A 465 -6.63 -21.90 20.03
CA LYS A 465 -6.20 -22.62 21.24
C LYS A 465 -5.20 -21.82 22.10
N TYR A 466 -4.33 -21.05 21.45
CA TYR A 466 -3.26 -20.30 22.10
C TYR A 466 -3.20 -18.88 21.54
N GLU A 467 -3.60 -17.91 22.32
CA GLU A 467 -3.68 -16.49 21.94
C GLU A 467 -2.37 -15.95 21.34
N PHE A 468 -1.20 -16.44 21.77
CA PHE A 468 0.10 -16.03 21.22
C PHE A 468 0.18 -16.18 19.69
N PHE A 469 -0.47 -17.18 19.12
CA PHE A 469 -0.46 -17.43 17.68
C PHE A 469 -1.41 -16.53 16.88
N THR A 470 -2.22 -15.68 17.56
CA THR A 470 -2.96 -14.60 16.89
C THR A 470 -2.09 -13.36 16.63
N LEU A 471 -0.83 -13.36 17.12
CA LEU A 471 0.11 -12.27 16.87
C LEU A 471 0.32 -12.08 15.37
N TYR A 472 0.23 -10.83 14.93
CA TYR A 472 0.44 -10.46 13.53
C TYR A 472 1.82 -10.91 13.02
N GLU A 473 1.85 -11.66 11.94
CA GLU A 473 3.02 -12.37 11.41
C GLU A 473 4.20 -11.47 11.06
N ILE A 474 3.98 -10.16 10.90
CA ILE A 474 5.07 -9.20 10.69
C ILE A 474 6.02 -9.17 11.89
N VAL A 475 5.51 -9.35 13.11
CA VAL A 475 6.32 -9.26 14.33
C VAL A 475 7.36 -10.38 14.39
N PRO A 476 6.96 -11.68 14.39
CA PRO A 476 7.95 -12.75 14.38
C PRO A 476 8.81 -12.73 13.11
N GLY A 477 8.23 -12.42 11.94
CA GLY A 477 8.97 -12.33 10.68
C GLY A 477 10.06 -11.27 10.70
N PHE A 478 9.75 -10.05 11.19
CA PHE A 478 10.72 -8.96 11.29
C PHE A 478 11.86 -9.28 12.27
N ILE A 479 11.53 -9.84 13.44
CA ILE A 479 12.52 -10.23 14.46
C ILE A 479 13.44 -11.33 13.93
N VAL A 480 12.89 -12.39 13.34
CA VAL A 480 13.67 -13.50 12.78
C VAL A 480 14.57 -13.01 11.65
N SER A 481 14.04 -12.21 10.72
CA SER A 481 14.83 -11.59 9.64
C SER A 481 16.01 -10.78 10.19
N LEU A 482 15.76 -9.92 11.18
CA LEU A 482 16.80 -9.09 11.81
C LEU A 482 17.88 -9.94 12.47
N LEU A 483 17.48 -10.90 13.30
CA LEU A 483 18.41 -11.78 14.03
C LEU A 483 19.25 -12.64 13.08
N VAL A 484 18.62 -13.28 12.09
CA VAL A 484 19.32 -14.09 11.09
C VAL A 484 20.31 -13.24 10.29
N THR A 485 19.90 -12.04 9.86
CA THR A 485 20.80 -11.11 9.14
C THR A 485 22.03 -10.77 9.98
N LEU A 486 21.84 -10.40 11.25
CA LEU A 486 22.92 -10.02 12.16
C LEU A 486 23.85 -11.20 12.45
N ILE A 487 23.29 -12.35 12.80
CA ILE A 487 24.05 -13.56 13.14
C ILE A 487 24.88 -14.02 11.93
N VAL A 488 24.23 -14.23 10.78
CA VAL A 488 24.93 -14.73 9.58
C VAL A 488 25.98 -13.73 9.09
N SER A 489 25.71 -12.43 9.13
CA SER A 489 26.71 -11.42 8.74
C SER A 489 27.92 -11.42 9.66
N LYS A 490 27.76 -11.77 10.94
CA LYS A 490 28.87 -11.83 11.90
C LYS A 490 29.84 -12.98 11.59
N PHE A 491 29.34 -14.08 11.04
CA PHE A 491 30.12 -15.30 10.75
C PHE A 491 30.52 -15.45 9.28
N THR A 492 30.20 -14.49 8.42
CA THR A 492 30.53 -14.53 6.99
C THR A 492 31.57 -13.49 6.61
N LYS A 493 32.13 -13.59 5.39
CA LYS A 493 33.17 -12.66 4.89
C LYS A 493 32.67 -11.22 4.99
N LYS A 494 33.48 -10.38 5.64
CA LYS A 494 33.19 -8.94 5.79
C LYS A 494 33.08 -8.25 4.45
N PRO A 495 32.28 -7.16 4.35
CA PRO A 495 32.18 -6.34 3.15
C PRO A 495 33.51 -5.76 2.73
N ASP A 496 33.70 -5.55 1.44
CA ASP A 496 34.89 -4.92 0.90
C ASP A 496 34.95 -3.42 1.27
N THR A 497 36.15 -2.83 1.26
CA THR A 497 36.38 -1.45 1.71
C THR A 497 35.56 -0.42 0.95
N TYR A 498 35.39 -0.60 -0.35
CA TYR A 498 34.63 0.34 -1.18
C TYR A 498 33.15 0.47 -0.72
N VAL A 499 32.55 -0.60 -0.24
CA VAL A 499 31.20 -0.61 0.35
C VAL A 499 31.11 0.30 1.59
N ILE A 500 32.19 0.31 2.38
CA ILE A 500 32.32 1.19 3.56
C ILE A 500 32.50 2.65 3.12
N ASP A 501 33.25 2.88 2.04
CA ASP A 501 33.51 4.21 1.49
C ASP A 501 32.25 4.83 0.90
N GLU A 502 31.39 4.05 0.20
CA GLU A 502 30.07 4.50 -0.25
C GLU A 502 29.20 5.00 0.93
N MET A 503 29.15 4.23 2.04
CA MET A 503 28.41 4.65 3.22
C MET A 503 28.97 5.93 3.86
N ASN A 504 30.28 6.10 3.85
CA ASN A 504 30.92 7.32 4.34
C ASN A 504 30.59 8.52 3.45
N GLU A 505 30.56 8.31 2.12
CA GLU A 505 30.18 9.34 1.16
C GLU A 505 28.71 9.74 1.31
N VAL A 506 27.79 8.79 1.47
CA VAL A 506 26.38 9.07 1.81
C VAL A 506 26.28 9.93 3.06
N LYS A 507 27.02 9.55 4.13
CA LYS A 507 27.03 10.31 5.38
C LYS A 507 27.59 11.73 5.21
N ARG A 508 28.63 11.88 4.39
CA ARG A 508 29.23 13.18 4.06
C ARG A 508 28.24 14.08 3.32
N ARG A 509 27.59 13.55 2.26
CA ARG A 509 26.63 14.31 1.46
C ARG A 509 25.36 14.67 2.23
N LEU A 510 24.91 13.84 3.16
CA LEU A 510 23.81 14.19 4.06
C LEU A 510 24.14 15.41 4.90
N LYS A 511 25.33 15.43 5.56
CA LYS A 511 25.79 16.56 6.37
C LYS A 511 25.97 17.88 5.60
N LEU A 512 26.29 17.81 4.30
CA LEU A 512 26.40 18.99 3.45
C LEU A 512 25.05 19.56 3.03
N ASN A 513 23.97 18.84 3.26
CA ASN A 513 22.61 19.19 2.87
C ASN A 513 21.70 19.46 4.08
N GLU A 514 22.20 19.21 5.30
CA GLU A 514 21.62 19.70 6.56
C GLU A 514 21.93 21.20 6.74
#